data_00acb4f65402b79433190a0ec087c24d
#
_entry.id   00acb4f65402b79433190a0ec087c24d
#
_cell.length_a   1.000
_cell.length_b   1.000
_cell.length_c   1.000
_cell.angle_alpha   90.00
_cell.angle_beta   90.00
_cell.angle_gamma   90.00
#
_symmetry.space_group_name_H-M   'P 1'
#
loop_
_entity.id
_entity.type
_entity.pdbx_description
1 polymer ?
#
loop_
_entity_poly.entity_id
_entity_poly.type
_entity_poly.pdbx_seq_one_letter_code
_entity_poly.pdbx_strand_id
1 'polypeptide(L)'
;SSIASFIFESAGVLQNVENTILETENIAVGSSSNVVTTEATIKNPMSPYGRTKDMFEEILKDYEAAYGINTLALRYFNAAGADVLNRHGYVQEPQSHLFPILARCFGRELPFTVFGNDYDTPDGTCIRDYTHVSDIANAHISAIDYLNREGTHKVFNIGKGSGESVLDVINAFSEYTGKEIQVNYGDRRAGDPPKTFADITLAINELMWVPKYTLSDIVEHAYKWENK
;
A
#
# COMPACT_ATOMS: atom_id res chain seq x y z
N SER A 1 -6.27 2.46 -14.54
CA SER A 1 -5.69 1.10 -14.49
C SER A 1 -4.84 1.02 -13.25
N SER A 2 -5.17 0.10 -12.34
CA SER A 2 -4.46 -0.08 -11.07
C SER A 2 -3.11 -0.78 -11.32
N ILE A 3 -2.20 -0.68 -10.35
CA ILE A 3 -0.95 -1.48 -10.30
C ILE A 3 -1.24 -2.96 -10.55
N ALA A 4 -2.40 -3.45 -10.11
CA ALA A 4 -2.91 -4.79 -10.36
C ALA A 4 -2.98 -5.16 -11.85
N SER A 5 -3.57 -4.33 -12.69
CA SER A 5 -3.61 -4.55 -14.14
C SER A 5 -2.22 -4.76 -14.71
N PHE A 6 -1.25 -4.04 -14.18
CA PHE A 6 0.13 -4.09 -14.65
C PHE A 6 0.88 -5.37 -14.23
N ILE A 7 0.69 -5.83 -12.99
CA ILE A 7 1.26 -7.11 -12.52
C ILE A 7 0.69 -8.27 -13.33
N PHE A 8 -0.60 -8.24 -13.64
CA PHE A 8 -1.27 -9.25 -14.48
C PHE A 8 -0.78 -9.26 -15.93
N GLU A 9 -0.56 -8.10 -16.55
CA GLU A 9 -0.05 -8.02 -17.92
C GLU A 9 1.42 -8.42 -18.04
N SER A 10 2.24 -8.13 -17.04
CA SER A 10 3.67 -8.42 -17.07
C SER A 10 4.03 -9.87 -16.79
N ALA A 11 3.18 -10.61 -16.09
CA ALA A 11 3.46 -12.01 -15.70
C ALA A 11 2.99 -13.06 -16.70
N GLY A 12 2.14 -12.74 -17.70
CA GLY A 12 1.67 -13.68 -18.71
C GLY A 12 0.91 -14.90 -18.17
N VAL A 13 0.37 -14.83 -16.93
CA VAL A 13 0.06 -16.02 -16.11
C VAL A 13 -1.44 -16.33 -16.04
N LEU A 14 -2.33 -15.68 -16.80
CA LEU A 14 -3.76 -15.89 -16.59
C LEU A 14 -4.51 -16.46 -17.79
N GLN A 15 -4.24 -17.72 -18.14
CA GLN A 15 -5.18 -18.49 -18.99
C GLN A 15 -5.75 -19.77 -18.36
N ASN A 16 -5.35 -20.17 -17.14
CA ASN A 16 -5.98 -21.27 -16.40
C ASN A 16 -5.94 -20.93 -14.91
N VAL A 17 -6.97 -20.29 -14.39
CA VAL A 17 -7.00 -19.83 -13.00
C VAL A 17 -7.80 -20.82 -12.16
N GLU A 18 -7.13 -21.81 -11.60
CA GLU A 18 -7.62 -22.54 -10.44
C GLU A 18 -7.46 -21.72 -9.14
N ASN A 19 -6.64 -20.65 -9.18
CA ASN A 19 -6.30 -19.80 -8.03
C ASN A 19 -6.54 -18.32 -8.36
N THR A 20 -7.18 -17.59 -7.48
CA THR A 20 -7.43 -16.15 -7.63
C THR A 20 -6.89 -15.35 -6.47
N ILE A 21 -6.07 -14.33 -6.77
CA ILE A 21 -5.56 -13.37 -5.80
C ILE A 21 -6.33 -12.06 -5.96
N LEU A 22 -6.89 -11.57 -4.87
CA LEU A 22 -7.58 -10.30 -4.81
C LEU A 22 -6.74 -9.27 -4.08
N GLU A 23 -6.61 -8.11 -4.68
CA GLU A 23 -5.98 -6.94 -4.07
C GLU A 23 -7.03 -6.11 -3.34
N THR A 24 -6.83 -5.90 -2.04
CA THR A 24 -7.75 -5.11 -1.23
C THR A 24 -6.99 -4.06 -0.44
N GLU A 25 -7.24 -2.80 -0.75
CA GLU A 25 -6.72 -1.65 0.00
C GLU A 25 -7.79 -1.14 0.98
N ASN A 26 -7.37 -0.78 2.20
CA ASN A 26 -8.16 0.03 3.15
C ASN A 26 -9.55 -0.50 3.55
N ILE A 27 -9.73 -1.82 3.68
CA ILE A 27 -11.00 -2.38 4.20
C ILE A 27 -11.12 -2.20 5.71
N ALA A 28 -10.01 -2.20 6.42
CA ALA A 28 -9.98 -2.24 7.87
C ALA A 28 -9.60 -0.88 8.47
N VAL A 29 -10.50 0.09 8.48
CA VAL A 29 -10.31 1.28 9.32
C VAL A 29 -11.63 1.64 9.99
N GLY A 30 -11.84 1.10 11.16
CA GLY A 30 -12.78 1.66 12.13
C GLY A 30 -12.15 2.91 12.76
N SER A 31 -12.98 3.87 13.14
CA SER A 31 -12.64 5.17 13.72
C SER A 31 -11.98 5.11 15.11
N SER A 32 -11.12 4.15 15.41
CA SER A 32 -10.40 4.11 16.67
C SER A 32 -8.97 4.63 16.50
N SER A 33 -8.66 5.66 17.25
CA SER A 33 -7.32 6.21 17.43
C SER A 33 -6.32 5.10 17.79
N ASN A 34 -5.25 4.93 17.01
CA ASN A 34 -4.12 4.03 17.23
C ASN A 34 -4.36 2.56 16.93
N VAL A 35 -4.38 2.12 15.67
CA VAL A 35 -4.63 0.71 15.40
C VAL A 35 -3.58 0.11 14.49
N VAL A 36 -2.82 -0.84 15.09
CA VAL A 36 -2.22 -1.94 14.34
C VAL A 36 -3.37 -2.77 13.79
N THR A 37 -3.51 -2.83 12.48
CA THR A 37 -4.62 -3.54 11.83
C THR A 37 -4.23 -4.99 11.57
N THR A 38 -4.92 -5.93 12.21
CA THR A 38 -4.80 -7.37 11.94
C THR A 38 -5.85 -7.80 10.90
N GLU A 39 -5.72 -9.00 10.34
CA GLU A 39 -6.72 -9.58 9.45
C GLU A 39 -8.08 -9.84 10.15
N ALA A 40 -8.05 -10.02 11.47
CA ALA A 40 -9.25 -10.18 12.31
C ALA A 40 -9.90 -8.85 12.72
N THR A 41 -9.30 -7.71 12.40
CA THR A 41 -9.89 -6.40 12.70
C THR A 41 -11.25 -6.27 12.04
N ILE A 42 -12.25 -5.81 12.80
CA ILE A 42 -13.62 -5.64 12.30
C ILE A 42 -13.61 -4.68 11.12
N LYS A 43 -14.10 -5.16 9.98
CA LYS A 43 -14.21 -4.37 8.76
C LYS A 43 -15.31 -3.31 8.94
N ASN A 44 -14.97 -2.06 8.68
CA ASN A 44 -15.93 -0.94 8.68
C ASN A 44 -15.63 0.01 7.53
N PRO A 45 -15.90 -0.38 6.29
CA PRO A 45 -15.57 0.44 5.14
C PRO A 45 -16.39 1.73 5.12
N MET A 46 -15.73 2.88 5.19
CA MET A 46 -16.35 4.19 5.23
C MET A 46 -16.55 4.84 3.83
N SER A 47 -15.97 4.23 2.78
CA SER A 47 -16.07 4.73 1.41
C SER A 47 -16.73 3.72 0.48
N PRO A 48 -17.33 4.14 -0.65
CA PRO A 48 -17.80 3.22 -1.68
C PRO A 48 -16.71 2.28 -2.18
N TYR A 49 -15.48 2.78 -2.34
CA TYR A 49 -14.32 1.97 -2.72
C TYR A 49 -14.03 0.86 -1.69
N GLY A 50 -13.91 1.20 -0.41
CA GLY A 50 -13.70 0.20 0.65
C GLY A 50 -14.82 -0.85 0.70
N ARG A 51 -16.07 -0.43 0.50
CA ARG A 51 -17.21 -1.38 0.44
C ARG A 51 -17.12 -2.34 -0.72
N THR A 52 -16.70 -1.89 -1.91
CA THR A 52 -16.53 -2.79 -3.05
C THR A 52 -15.45 -3.84 -2.78
N LYS A 53 -14.36 -3.47 -2.11
CA LYS A 53 -13.30 -4.41 -1.73
C LYS A 53 -13.80 -5.43 -0.70
N ASP A 54 -14.56 -5.00 0.29
CA ASP A 54 -15.18 -5.90 1.27
C ASP A 54 -16.15 -6.89 0.63
N MET A 55 -17.01 -6.40 -0.27
CA MET A 55 -17.91 -7.27 -1.05
C MET A 55 -17.14 -8.32 -1.88
N PHE A 56 -16.01 -7.96 -2.45
CA PHE A 56 -15.19 -8.91 -3.21
C PHE A 56 -14.61 -10.03 -2.34
N GLU A 57 -14.18 -9.73 -1.12
CA GLU A 57 -13.73 -10.79 -0.20
C GLU A 57 -14.85 -11.80 0.13
N GLU A 58 -16.09 -11.34 0.29
CA GLU A 58 -17.22 -12.23 0.51
C GLU A 58 -17.55 -13.04 -0.77
N ILE A 59 -17.53 -12.39 -1.93
CA ILE A 59 -17.74 -13.08 -3.23
C ILE A 59 -16.69 -14.19 -3.44
N LEU A 60 -15.44 -13.99 -3.07
CA LEU A 60 -14.39 -15.01 -3.18
C LEU A 60 -14.73 -16.26 -2.36
N LYS A 61 -15.24 -16.09 -1.14
CA LYS A 61 -15.68 -17.21 -0.28
C LYS A 61 -16.84 -18.00 -0.93
N ASP A 62 -17.79 -17.28 -1.53
CA ASP A 62 -18.91 -17.91 -2.24
C ASP A 62 -18.42 -18.71 -3.45
N TYR A 63 -17.46 -18.20 -4.22
CA TYR A 63 -16.85 -18.90 -5.34
C TYR A 63 -16.04 -20.12 -4.91
N GLU A 64 -15.31 -20.04 -3.82
CA GLU A 64 -14.64 -21.20 -3.23
C GLU A 64 -15.66 -22.28 -2.85
N ALA A 65 -16.72 -21.92 -2.14
CA ALA A 65 -17.76 -22.84 -1.71
C ALA A 65 -18.53 -23.47 -2.88
N ALA A 66 -18.83 -22.69 -3.93
CA ALA A 66 -19.65 -23.13 -5.06
C ALA A 66 -18.85 -23.91 -6.11
N TYR A 67 -17.60 -23.57 -6.34
CA TYR A 67 -16.82 -24.06 -7.49
C TYR A 67 -15.51 -24.72 -7.10
N GLY A 68 -15.11 -24.70 -5.82
CA GLY A 68 -13.83 -25.24 -5.35
C GLY A 68 -12.62 -24.45 -5.85
N ILE A 69 -12.79 -23.18 -6.18
CA ILE A 69 -11.70 -22.30 -6.62
C ILE A 69 -10.93 -21.82 -5.39
N ASN A 70 -9.64 -22.13 -5.31
CA ASN A 70 -8.80 -21.62 -4.25
C ASN A 70 -8.58 -20.11 -4.40
N THR A 71 -8.83 -19.35 -3.35
CA THR A 71 -8.74 -17.89 -3.38
C THR A 71 -7.86 -17.34 -2.27
N LEU A 72 -7.23 -16.19 -2.50
CA LEU A 72 -6.44 -15.49 -1.51
C LEU A 72 -6.60 -13.97 -1.69
N ALA A 73 -6.80 -13.25 -0.59
CA ALA A 73 -6.89 -11.80 -0.59
C ALA A 73 -5.64 -11.17 0.04
N LEU A 74 -4.99 -10.25 -0.67
CA LEU A 74 -3.89 -9.45 -0.17
C LEU A 74 -4.39 -8.03 0.14
N ARG A 75 -4.44 -7.68 1.43
CA ARG A 75 -4.77 -6.33 1.89
C ARG A 75 -3.48 -5.53 2.02
N TYR A 76 -3.06 -4.87 0.95
CA TYR A 76 -1.89 -4.00 1.06
C TYR A 76 -2.29 -2.58 1.46
N PHE A 77 -1.37 -1.95 2.19
CA PHE A 77 -1.56 -0.61 2.73
C PHE A 77 -1.17 0.45 1.67
N ASN A 78 -0.35 1.43 1.97
CA ASN A 78 -0.04 2.47 1.01
C ASN A 78 1.09 2.03 0.06
N ALA A 79 0.75 1.59 -1.15
CA ALA A 79 1.73 1.26 -2.18
C ALA A 79 2.57 2.50 -2.53
N ALA A 80 3.89 2.36 -2.51
CA ALA A 80 4.83 3.46 -2.67
C ALA A 80 6.09 3.05 -3.45
N GLY A 81 6.83 4.05 -3.95
CA GLY A 81 8.03 3.82 -4.73
C GLY A 81 7.76 3.58 -6.21
N ALA A 82 8.74 2.99 -6.86
CA ALA A 82 8.70 2.57 -8.25
C ALA A 82 9.55 1.31 -8.45
N ASP A 83 9.52 0.69 -9.64
CA ASP A 83 10.36 -0.46 -9.95
C ASP A 83 11.85 -0.13 -9.74
N VAL A 84 12.56 -1.03 -9.08
CA VAL A 84 13.98 -0.86 -8.71
C VAL A 84 14.90 -0.65 -9.93
N LEU A 85 14.52 -1.17 -11.09
CA LEU A 85 15.23 -0.97 -12.36
C LEU A 85 14.68 0.23 -13.14
N ASN A 86 13.81 1.01 -12.53
CA ASN A 86 13.21 2.21 -13.13
C ASN A 86 12.49 1.97 -14.48
N ARG A 87 11.89 0.78 -14.66
CA ARG A 87 11.11 0.40 -15.85
C ARG A 87 9.68 0.93 -15.76
N HIS A 88 9.11 0.92 -14.56
CA HIS A 88 7.72 1.24 -14.25
C HIS A 88 7.59 2.03 -12.95
N GLY A 89 6.54 2.85 -12.87
CA GLY A 89 6.19 3.63 -11.69
C GLY A 89 4.84 4.30 -11.85
N TYR A 90 4.56 5.28 -11.02
CA TYR A 90 3.29 5.98 -11.04
C TYR A 90 3.16 6.86 -12.29
N VAL A 91 2.03 6.71 -13.03
CA VAL A 91 1.80 7.43 -14.31
C VAL A 91 0.46 8.19 -14.36
N GLN A 92 -0.33 8.12 -13.29
CA GLN A 92 -1.66 8.77 -13.27
C GLN A 92 -1.53 10.29 -13.13
N GLU A 93 -2.27 11.04 -13.93
CA GLU A 93 -2.43 12.48 -13.83
C GLU A 93 -3.92 12.86 -13.62
N PRO A 94 -4.24 13.81 -12.73
CA PRO A 94 -3.32 14.46 -11.80
C PRO A 94 -2.81 13.49 -10.73
N GLN A 95 -1.58 13.73 -10.24
CA GLN A 95 -1.00 12.91 -9.18
C GLN A 95 -1.79 13.08 -7.89
N SER A 96 -2.08 11.97 -7.21
CA SER A 96 -2.86 11.94 -5.97
C SER A 96 -2.16 11.26 -4.80
N HIS A 97 -1.05 10.56 -5.05
CA HIS A 97 -0.28 9.85 -4.03
C HIS A 97 0.92 10.68 -3.53
N LEU A 98 1.28 10.49 -2.26
CA LEU A 98 2.29 11.29 -1.57
C LEU A 98 3.66 11.26 -2.28
N PHE A 99 4.19 10.07 -2.57
CA PHE A 99 5.54 9.91 -3.11
C PHE A 99 5.74 10.53 -4.51
N PRO A 100 4.86 10.31 -5.51
CA PRO A 100 4.98 10.98 -6.79
C PRO A 100 4.90 12.51 -6.67
N ILE A 101 3.99 13.04 -5.83
CA ILE A 101 3.87 14.49 -5.60
C ILE A 101 5.16 15.03 -4.99
N LEU A 102 5.69 14.42 -3.92
CA LEU A 102 6.94 14.86 -3.30
C LEU A 102 8.13 14.73 -4.24
N ALA A 103 8.25 13.63 -4.98
CA ALA A 103 9.31 13.46 -5.98
C ALA A 103 9.32 14.60 -7.01
N ARG A 104 8.13 15.03 -7.46
CA ARG A 104 7.98 16.19 -8.36
C ARG A 104 8.31 17.51 -7.65
N CYS A 105 7.85 17.69 -6.41
CA CYS A 105 8.15 18.91 -5.64
C CYS A 105 9.65 19.07 -5.43
N PHE A 106 10.36 18.04 -5.01
CA PHE A 106 11.81 18.07 -4.82
C PHE A 106 12.60 18.19 -6.14
N GLY A 107 12.12 17.55 -7.22
CA GLY A 107 12.72 17.67 -8.53
C GLY A 107 12.65 19.07 -9.13
N ARG A 108 11.56 19.78 -8.89
CA ARG A 108 11.25 21.11 -9.48
C ARG A 108 11.28 22.24 -8.47
N GLU A 109 11.66 21.97 -7.22
CA GLU A 109 11.70 22.96 -6.11
C GLU A 109 10.36 23.68 -5.88
N LEU A 110 9.26 22.89 -5.94
CA LEU A 110 7.91 23.38 -5.75
C LEU A 110 7.48 23.25 -4.27
N PRO A 111 6.61 24.14 -3.77
CA PRO A 111 6.06 24.02 -2.43
C PRO A 111 5.15 22.79 -2.34
N PHE A 112 5.13 22.17 -1.14
CA PHE A 112 4.23 21.07 -0.81
C PHE A 112 3.30 21.46 0.33
N THR A 113 2.03 21.00 0.29
CA THR A 113 1.07 21.24 1.36
C THR A 113 0.79 19.96 2.13
N VAL A 114 1.12 19.94 3.42
CA VAL A 114 0.75 18.91 4.40
C VAL A 114 -0.67 19.19 4.89
N PHE A 115 -1.54 18.19 4.84
CA PHE A 115 -2.92 18.30 5.30
C PHE A 115 -3.08 17.83 6.74
N GLY A 116 -3.20 18.79 7.67
CA GLY A 116 -3.25 18.56 9.11
C GLY A 116 -1.85 18.49 9.73
N ASN A 117 -1.68 19.25 10.81
CA ASN A 117 -0.46 19.29 11.63
C ASN A 117 -0.78 19.19 13.14
N ASP A 118 -1.96 18.73 13.45
CA ASP A 118 -2.53 18.67 14.80
C ASP A 118 -3.09 17.28 15.13
N TYR A 119 -2.68 16.24 14.37
CA TYR A 119 -3.00 14.84 14.69
C TYR A 119 -2.33 14.42 16.00
N ASP A 120 -2.94 13.47 16.71
CA ASP A 120 -2.34 12.83 17.90
C ASP A 120 -1.21 11.86 17.48
N THR A 121 -0.10 12.44 17.03
CA THR A 121 1.11 11.78 16.54
C THR A 121 2.33 12.58 16.99
N PRO A 122 3.55 12.01 17.00
CA PRO A 122 4.73 12.69 17.53
C PRO A 122 5.05 14.04 16.88
N ASP A 123 4.75 14.19 15.58
CA ASP A 123 5.04 15.41 14.80
C ASP A 123 3.78 16.15 14.33
N GLY A 124 2.60 15.67 14.75
CA GLY A 124 1.31 16.26 14.39
C GLY A 124 0.81 15.88 13.00
N THR A 125 1.56 15.14 12.18
CA THR A 125 1.12 14.69 10.85
C THR A 125 0.65 13.24 10.89
N CYS A 126 -0.17 12.82 9.91
CA CYS A 126 -0.69 11.47 9.90
C CYS A 126 0.41 10.43 9.60
N ILE A 127 0.29 9.25 10.23
CA ILE A 127 1.20 8.12 10.07
C ILE A 127 0.56 7.06 9.19
N ARG A 128 1.31 6.57 8.19
CA ARG A 128 0.86 5.53 7.26
C ARG A 128 1.93 4.47 7.06
N ASP A 129 1.48 3.26 6.75
CA ASP A 129 2.34 2.15 6.34
C ASP A 129 2.58 2.25 4.84
N TYR A 130 3.80 2.63 4.46
CA TYR A 130 4.22 2.73 3.07
C TYR A 130 5.00 1.49 2.66
N THR A 131 4.43 0.72 1.76
CA THR A 131 4.98 -0.55 1.29
C THR A 131 5.50 -0.39 -0.13
N HIS A 132 6.74 -0.82 -0.37
CA HIS A 132 7.35 -0.72 -1.69
C HIS A 132 6.60 -1.59 -2.71
N VAL A 133 6.35 -1.06 -3.91
CA VAL A 133 5.61 -1.78 -4.97
C VAL A 133 6.25 -3.11 -5.36
N SER A 134 7.59 -3.23 -5.28
CA SER A 134 8.28 -4.50 -5.53
C SER A 134 8.08 -5.52 -4.40
N ASP A 135 7.88 -5.08 -3.16
CA ASP A 135 7.51 -5.97 -2.05
C ASP A 135 6.09 -6.49 -2.22
N ILE A 136 5.16 -5.61 -2.64
CA ILE A 136 3.80 -6.03 -2.99
C ILE A 136 3.81 -7.05 -4.13
N ALA A 137 4.59 -6.82 -5.18
CA ALA A 137 4.74 -7.77 -6.29
C ALA A 137 5.28 -9.14 -5.80
N ASN A 138 6.27 -9.13 -4.89
CA ASN A 138 6.78 -10.36 -4.29
C ASN A 138 5.74 -11.07 -3.42
N ALA A 139 4.85 -10.32 -2.74
CA ALA A 139 3.76 -10.92 -1.98
C ALA A 139 2.80 -11.73 -2.89
N HIS A 140 2.55 -11.28 -4.12
CA HIS A 140 1.76 -12.03 -5.09
C HIS A 140 2.41 -13.35 -5.50
N ILE A 141 3.74 -13.38 -5.65
CA ILE A 141 4.47 -14.61 -5.93
C ILE A 141 4.33 -15.58 -4.75
N SER A 142 4.57 -15.10 -3.52
CA SER A 142 4.37 -15.90 -2.31
C SER A 142 2.93 -16.38 -2.16
N ALA A 143 1.93 -15.59 -2.59
CA ALA A 143 0.53 -15.97 -2.56
C ALA A 143 0.22 -17.13 -3.52
N ILE A 144 0.80 -17.14 -4.72
CA ILE A 144 0.69 -18.28 -5.67
C ILE A 144 1.28 -19.55 -5.04
N ASP A 145 2.46 -19.44 -4.44
CA ASP A 145 3.10 -20.57 -3.79
C ASP A 145 2.29 -21.09 -2.60
N TYR A 146 1.68 -20.18 -1.82
CA TYR A 146 0.77 -20.53 -0.73
C TYR A 146 -0.46 -21.29 -1.22
N LEU A 147 -1.15 -20.78 -2.25
CA LEU A 147 -2.34 -21.42 -2.83
C LEU A 147 -2.03 -22.82 -3.38
N ASN A 148 -0.87 -23.00 -4.02
CA ASN A 148 -0.42 -24.30 -4.51
C ASN A 148 -0.13 -25.31 -3.40
N ARG A 149 0.26 -24.83 -2.21
CA ARG A 149 0.62 -25.68 -1.06
C ARG A 149 -0.58 -25.97 -0.18
N GLU A 150 -1.34 -24.96 0.19
CA GLU A 150 -2.42 -25.05 1.20
C GLU A 150 -3.81 -25.16 0.58
N GLY A 151 -4.06 -24.51 -0.56
CA GLY A 151 -5.30 -24.64 -1.31
C GLY A 151 -6.55 -24.14 -0.56
N THR A 152 -6.44 -23.12 0.28
CA THR A 152 -7.58 -22.62 1.07
C THR A 152 -7.69 -21.10 0.96
N HIS A 153 -8.93 -20.60 1.11
CA HIS A 153 -9.17 -19.16 1.21
C HIS A 153 -8.46 -18.57 2.43
N LYS A 154 -7.68 -17.54 2.21
CA LYS A 154 -7.01 -16.80 3.27
C LYS A 154 -6.90 -15.32 2.91
N VAL A 155 -6.81 -14.50 3.94
CA VAL A 155 -6.55 -13.06 3.83
C VAL A 155 -5.22 -12.76 4.50
N PHE A 156 -4.38 -11.92 3.90
CA PHE A 156 -3.11 -11.50 4.47
C PHE A 156 -2.97 -9.98 4.37
N ASN A 157 -2.56 -9.35 5.46
CA ASN A 157 -2.12 -7.97 5.44
C ASN A 157 -0.70 -7.88 4.86
N ILE A 158 -0.52 -7.00 3.90
CA ILE A 158 0.75 -6.72 3.23
C ILE A 158 1.13 -5.28 3.50
N GLY A 159 2.09 -5.10 4.37
CA GLY A 159 2.56 -3.82 4.85
C GLY A 159 4.04 -3.88 5.22
N LYS A 160 4.60 -2.79 5.70
CA LYS A 160 5.92 -2.77 6.30
C LYS A 160 5.87 -3.20 7.77
N GLY A 161 4.70 -3.15 8.40
CA GLY A 161 4.50 -3.42 9.82
C GLY A 161 4.93 -2.25 10.72
N SER A 162 5.30 -1.14 10.12
CA SER A 162 5.63 0.12 10.79
C SER A 162 5.08 1.29 10.01
N GLY A 163 4.82 2.40 10.68
CA GLY A 163 4.29 3.59 10.03
C GLY A 163 5.32 4.72 10.02
N GLU A 164 5.34 5.48 8.92
CA GLU A 164 6.04 6.74 8.79
C GLU A 164 5.06 7.91 8.71
N SER A 165 5.41 9.02 9.31
CA SER A 165 4.66 10.27 9.22
C SER A 165 4.89 10.96 7.86
N VAL A 166 4.03 11.91 7.52
CA VAL A 166 4.25 12.71 6.30
C VAL A 166 5.55 13.52 6.40
N LEU A 167 5.91 14.01 7.58
CA LEU A 167 7.18 14.73 7.79
C LEU A 167 8.38 13.78 7.70
N ASP A 168 8.29 12.53 8.18
CA ASP A 168 9.35 11.54 7.98
C ASP A 168 9.64 11.33 6.49
N VAL A 169 8.59 11.23 5.66
CA VAL A 169 8.73 11.08 4.21
C VAL A 169 9.37 12.31 3.58
N ILE A 170 8.95 13.53 3.97
CA ILE A 170 9.56 14.78 3.49
C ILE A 170 11.04 14.85 3.85
N ASN A 171 11.38 14.52 5.10
CA ASN A 171 12.77 14.50 5.57
C ASN A 171 13.62 13.48 4.78
N ALA A 172 13.07 12.30 4.51
CA ALA A 172 13.77 11.30 3.71
C ALA A 172 14.01 11.75 2.26
N PHE A 173 13.09 12.52 1.65
CA PHE A 173 13.33 13.16 0.34
C PHE A 173 14.39 14.25 0.44
N SER A 174 14.40 15.04 1.50
CA SER A 174 15.42 16.07 1.76
C SER A 174 16.80 15.45 1.91
N GLU A 175 16.93 14.40 2.69
CA GLU A 175 18.18 13.64 2.85
C GLU A 175 18.68 13.06 1.53
N TYR A 176 17.79 12.41 0.75
CA TYR A 176 18.17 11.79 -0.52
C TYR A 176 18.61 12.81 -1.57
N THR A 177 17.89 13.92 -1.68
CA THR A 177 18.14 14.93 -2.74
C THR A 177 19.16 15.99 -2.35
N GLY A 178 19.45 16.15 -1.06
CA GLY A 178 20.25 17.27 -0.51
C GLY A 178 19.55 18.63 -0.66
N LYS A 179 18.23 18.64 -0.91
CA LYS A 179 17.43 19.85 -1.12
C LYS A 179 16.39 20.00 -0.02
N GLU A 180 15.88 21.21 0.09
CA GLU A 180 14.72 21.53 0.91
C GLU A 180 13.62 22.15 0.05
N ILE A 181 12.35 21.89 0.43
CA ILE A 181 11.19 22.52 -0.20
C ILE A 181 10.40 23.31 0.83
N GLN A 182 9.65 24.29 0.36
CA GLN A 182 8.70 25.01 1.21
C GLN A 182 7.54 24.08 1.58
N VAL A 183 7.32 23.89 2.88
CA VAL A 183 6.19 23.13 3.41
C VAL A 183 5.12 24.12 3.91
N ASN A 184 3.93 23.98 3.36
CA ASN A 184 2.73 24.68 3.82
C ASN A 184 1.83 23.70 4.60
N TYR A 185 0.97 24.21 5.48
CA TYR A 185 0.02 23.39 6.21
C TYR A 185 -1.41 23.81 5.86
N GLY A 186 -2.24 22.83 5.55
CA GLY A 186 -3.66 22.97 5.31
C GLY A 186 -4.49 22.22 6.35
N ASP A 187 -5.81 22.36 6.29
CA ASP A 187 -6.74 21.66 7.17
C ASP A 187 -6.65 20.14 7.00
N ARG A 188 -7.03 19.38 8.02
CA ARG A 188 -7.12 17.91 7.94
C ARG A 188 -8.07 17.48 6.83
N ARG A 189 -7.73 16.41 6.15
CA ARG A 189 -8.67 15.73 5.25
C ARG A 189 -9.74 15.03 6.06
N ALA A 190 -11.00 15.18 5.66
CA ALA A 190 -12.12 14.54 6.34
C ALA A 190 -11.98 13.00 6.27
N GLY A 191 -12.06 12.34 7.42
CA GLY A 191 -12.01 10.88 7.52
C GLY A 191 -10.60 10.28 7.59
N ASP A 192 -9.53 11.08 7.52
CA ASP A 192 -8.18 10.56 7.66
C ASP A 192 -7.88 10.18 9.13
N PRO A 193 -7.55 8.91 9.44
CA PRO A 193 -7.17 8.50 10.77
C PRO A 193 -5.75 9.00 11.12
N PRO A 194 -5.45 9.28 12.41
CA PRO A 194 -4.11 9.71 12.83
C PRO A 194 -3.01 8.72 12.46
N LYS A 195 -3.27 7.41 12.65
CA LYS A 195 -2.30 6.33 12.42
C LYS A 195 -2.98 5.13 11.76
N THR A 196 -2.31 4.53 10.78
CA THR A 196 -2.75 3.27 10.16
C THR A 196 -1.53 2.49 9.68
N PHE A 197 -1.31 1.29 10.21
CA PHE A 197 -0.28 0.36 9.74
C PHE A 197 -0.68 -1.09 10.00
N ALA A 198 -0.07 -2.02 9.24
CA ALA A 198 -0.38 -3.43 9.24
C ALA A 198 0.24 -4.18 10.42
N ASP A 199 -0.47 -5.17 10.96
CA ASP A 199 0.17 -6.34 11.53
C ASP A 199 0.44 -7.32 10.38
N ILE A 200 1.70 -7.63 10.12
CA ILE A 200 2.15 -8.53 9.05
C ILE A 200 2.59 -9.90 9.58
N THR A 201 2.32 -10.20 10.86
CA THR A 201 2.75 -11.44 11.51
C THR A 201 2.25 -12.67 10.75
N LEU A 202 1.02 -12.63 10.25
CA LEU A 202 0.44 -13.73 9.49
C LEU A 202 1.14 -13.93 8.15
N ALA A 203 1.45 -12.85 7.44
CA ALA A 203 2.18 -12.89 6.17
C ALA A 203 3.60 -13.45 6.36
N ILE A 204 4.28 -13.08 7.44
CA ILE A 204 5.61 -13.63 7.76
C ILE A 204 5.53 -15.14 8.01
N ASN A 205 4.60 -15.57 8.85
CA ASN A 205 4.57 -16.95 9.36
C ASN A 205 4.00 -17.96 8.36
N GLU A 206 2.98 -17.58 7.60
CA GLU A 206 2.26 -18.49 6.73
C GLU A 206 2.53 -18.24 5.23
N LEU A 207 2.55 -16.98 4.80
CA LEU A 207 2.85 -16.62 3.43
C LEU A 207 4.37 -16.65 3.14
N MET A 208 5.22 -16.73 4.19
CA MET A 208 6.68 -16.68 4.11
C MET A 208 7.18 -15.41 3.40
N TRP A 209 6.44 -14.32 3.57
CA TRP A 209 6.75 -13.05 2.96
C TRP A 209 7.21 -12.01 4.00
N VAL A 210 8.25 -11.27 3.64
CA VAL A 210 8.81 -10.19 4.48
C VAL A 210 9.11 -8.99 3.59
N PRO A 211 8.75 -7.76 3.98
CA PRO A 211 9.14 -6.55 3.24
C PRO A 211 10.67 -6.36 3.29
N LYS A 212 11.26 -5.94 2.19
CA LYS A 212 12.71 -5.80 2.04
C LYS A 212 13.17 -4.36 1.92
N TYR A 213 12.31 -3.49 1.35
CA TYR A 213 12.68 -2.12 1.04
C TYR A 213 12.38 -1.16 2.18
N THR A 214 13.33 -0.27 2.43
CA THR A 214 13.25 0.79 3.45
C THR A 214 12.53 2.03 2.90
N LEU A 215 12.23 3.00 3.77
CA LEU A 215 11.72 4.30 3.35
C LEU A 215 12.68 5.01 2.37
N SER A 216 13.99 4.90 2.62
CA SER A 216 15.02 5.47 1.73
C SER A 216 14.98 4.86 0.34
N ASP A 217 14.80 3.53 0.22
CA ASP A 217 14.64 2.85 -1.08
C ASP A 217 13.38 3.31 -1.81
N ILE A 218 12.27 3.44 -1.09
CA ILE A 218 11.01 3.94 -1.65
C ILE A 218 11.18 5.35 -2.22
N VAL A 219 11.83 6.24 -1.46
CA VAL A 219 12.12 7.63 -1.86
C VAL A 219 13.02 7.66 -3.09
N GLU A 220 14.13 6.93 -3.07
CA GLU A 220 15.09 6.85 -4.17
C GLU A 220 14.39 6.41 -5.47
N HIS A 221 13.64 5.31 -5.42
CA HIS A 221 13.00 4.76 -6.61
C HIS A 221 11.86 5.66 -7.12
N ALA A 222 11.06 6.26 -6.24
CA ALA A 222 10.03 7.24 -6.62
C ALA A 222 10.65 8.49 -7.27
N TYR A 223 11.73 9.02 -6.68
CA TYR A 223 12.40 10.20 -7.20
C TYR A 223 13.03 9.95 -8.57
N LYS A 224 13.74 8.83 -8.74
CA LYS A 224 14.34 8.44 -10.03
C LYS A 224 13.29 8.26 -11.13
N TRP A 225 12.13 7.71 -10.78
CA TRP A 225 11.05 7.52 -11.74
C TRP A 225 10.47 8.85 -12.22
N GLU A 226 10.13 9.73 -11.29
CA GLU A 226 9.45 10.99 -11.62
C GLU A 226 10.34 12.01 -12.30
N ASN A 227 11.66 11.93 -12.11
CA ASN A 227 12.63 12.91 -12.62
C ASN A 227 13.56 12.32 -13.69
N LYS A 228 13.02 11.44 -14.53
CA LYS A 228 13.71 10.90 -15.72
C LYS A 228 14.08 11.96 -16.73
#